data_57f83df05eba74f3b849820609711adc
#
_entry.id   57f83df05eba74f3b849820609711adc
#
_cell.length_a   1.000
_cell.length_b   1.000
_cell.length_c   1.000
_cell.angle_alpha   90.00
_cell.angle_beta   90.00
_cell.angle_gamma   90.00
#
_symmetry.space_group_name_H-M   'P 1'
#
loop_
_entity.id
_entity.type
_entity.pdbx_description
1 polymer ?
#
loop_
_entity_poly.entity_id
_entity_poly.type
_entity_poly.pdbx_seq_one_letter_code
_entity_poly.pdbx_strand_id
1 'polypeptide(L)'
;MKLTVTLPTHSYDLTIETGALDKIGTWVRSLWQPQRVAIITDETVNKLYGAAVEKELQAAGFETSLIAVAAGEQSKSLETAQLLYDFLAEQQLTRSDGLIALGGGVVGDLAGFVASTYMRGIHFLQVPTTLLAQVDSSIGGKTAVNTKKAKNLVGTFAQPDGVLIDPNTLKTLEPRRVREGIAEIVKSAAIADVELWHRLSSLENEQDLVAHAEEIITACCKIKRDVVEEDELRSEEHTSELQS
;
A
#
# COMPACT_ATOMS: atom_id res chain seq x y z
N MET A 1 3.02 -15.49 -4.57
CA MET A 1 2.61 -16.10 -3.29
C MET A 1 1.37 -15.38 -2.76
N LYS A 2 0.52 -16.07 -1.96
CA LYS A 2 -0.68 -15.48 -1.34
C LYS A 2 -0.62 -15.68 0.17
N LEU A 3 -0.81 -14.61 0.94
CA LEU A 3 -0.90 -14.60 2.40
C LEU A 3 -2.23 -13.98 2.80
N THR A 4 -2.98 -14.62 3.69
CA THR A 4 -4.22 -14.07 4.22
C THR A 4 -3.95 -13.39 5.56
N VAL A 5 -4.49 -12.18 5.72
CA VAL A 5 -4.60 -11.47 7.00
C VAL A 5 -6.01 -11.70 7.52
N THR A 6 -6.13 -12.31 8.70
CA THR A 6 -7.43 -12.68 9.29
C THR A 6 -7.70 -11.83 10.52
N LEU A 7 -8.67 -10.93 10.44
CA LEU A 7 -9.08 -10.07 11.53
C LEU A 7 -10.50 -10.41 11.99
N PRO A 8 -10.92 -10.02 13.18
CA PRO A 8 -12.24 -10.38 13.73
C PRO A 8 -13.42 -9.97 12.85
N THR A 9 -13.30 -8.84 12.15
CA THR A 9 -14.38 -8.27 11.33
C THR A 9 -14.10 -8.24 9.83
N HIS A 10 -12.85 -8.52 9.43
CA HIS A 10 -12.42 -8.41 8.04
C HIS A 10 -11.24 -9.36 7.77
N SER A 11 -11.21 -9.93 6.57
CA SER A 11 -10.06 -10.71 6.12
C SER A 11 -9.72 -10.32 4.70
N TYR A 12 -8.43 -10.22 4.38
CA TYR A 12 -7.97 -9.87 3.04
C TYR A 12 -6.67 -10.59 2.70
N ASP A 13 -6.37 -10.64 1.41
CA ASP A 13 -5.19 -11.32 0.91
C ASP A 13 -4.11 -10.34 0.45
N LEU A 14 -2.87 -10.68 0.79
CA LEU A 14 -1.68 -10.12 0.19
C LEU A 14 -1.25 -11.03 -0.97
N THR A 15 -1.30 -10.54 -2.18
CA THR A 15 -0.78 -11.23 -3.37
C THR A 15 0.60 -10.69 -3.68
N ILE A 16 1.63 -11.52 -3.52
CA ILE A 16 3.03 -11.17 -3.74
C ILE A 16 3.53 -11.99 -4.92
N GLU A 17 3.76 -11.35 -6.05
CA GLU A 17 4.19 -12.02 -7.28
C GLU A 17 4.92 -11.04 -8.19
N THR A 18 6.10 -11.44 -8.65
CA THR A 18 6.86 -10.68 -9.65
C THR A 18 6.11 -10.63 -10.97
N GLY A 19 5.84 -9.42 -11.49
CA GLY A 19 5.03 -9.21 -12.70
C GLY A 19 3.52 -9.19 -12.45
N ALA A 20 3.09 -9.13 -11.19
CA ALA A 20 1.66 -9.10 -10.85
C ALA A 20 0.95 -7.85 -11.38
N LEU A 21 1.66 -6.73 -11.52
CA LEU A 21 1.08 -5.48 -12.02
C LEU A 21 0.57 -5.61 -13.46
N ASP A 22 1.21 -6.44 -14.28
CA ASP A 22 0.79 -6.72 -15.65
C ASP A 22 -0.54 -7.51 -15.74
N LYS A 23 -1.01 -8.03 -14.61
CA LYS A 23 -2.25 -8.81 -14.47
C LYS A 23 -3.24 -8.17 -13.50
N ILE A 24 -3.05 -6.89 -13.16
CA ILE A 24 -3.85 -6.21 -12.14
C ILE A 24 -5.35 -6.27 -12.45
N GLY A 25 -5.76 -6.16 -13.72
CA GLY A 25 -7.15 -6.26 -14.11
C GLY A 25 -7.78 -7.59 -13.72
N THR A 26 -7.10 -8.70 -13.97
CA THR A 26 -7.55 -10.04 -13.58
C THR A 26 -7.61 -10.19 -12.05
N TRP A 27 -6.61 -9.65 -11.34
CA TRP A 27 -6.58 -9.69 -9.88
C TRP A 27 -7.74 -8.90 -9.27
N VAL A 28 -8.01 -7.67 -9.74
CA VAL A 28 -9.13 -6.87 -9.26
C VAL A 28 -10.47 -7.56 -9.57
N ARG A 29 -10.60 -8.20 -10.76
CA ARG A 29 -11.79 -8.99 -11.11
C ARG A 29 -12.05 -10.17 -10.17
N SER A 30 -11.03 -10.72 -9.55
CA SER A 30 -11.20 -11.79 -8.56
C SER A 30 -11.77 -11.30 -7.22
N LEU A 31 -11.70 -9.99 -6.96
CA LEU A 31 -12.15 -9.33 -5.73
C LEU A 31 -13.44 -8.54 -5.94
N TRP A 32 -13.54 -7.84 -7.06
CA TRP A 32 -14.66 -6.92 -7.36
C TRP A 32 -15.38 -7.29 -8.66
N GLN A 33 -16.68 -7.04 -8.69
CA GLN A 33 -17.41 -7.04 -9.96
C GLN A 33 -17.06 -5.76 -10.75
N PRO A 34 -17.29 -5.73 -12.10
CA PRO A 34 -17.08 -4.51 -12.89
C PRO A 34 -17.90 -3.35 -12.34
N GLN A 35 -17.19 -2.27 -12.05
CA GLN A 35 -17.72 -1.05 -11.46
C GLN A 35 -16.82 0.12 -11.83
N ARG A 36 -17.12 1.32 -11.34
CA ARG A 36 -16.20 2.45 -11.43
C ARG A 36 -15.06 2.27 -10.43
N VAL A 37 -13.85 2.59 -10.88
CA VAL A 37 -12.64 2.50 -10.07
C VAL A 37 -11.86 3.78 -10.21
N ALA A 38 -11.65 4.49 -9.11
CA ALA A 38 -10.72 5.61 -9.05
C ALA A 38 -9.33 5.12 -8.68
N ILE A 39 -8.32 5.52 -9.45
CA ILE A 39 -6.91 5.27 -9.17
C ILE A 39 -6.31 6.54 -8.60
N ILE A 40 -5.85 6.49 -7.36
CA ILE A 40 -5.08 7.56 -6.72
C ILE A 40 -3.61 7.17 -6.76
N THR A 41 -2.78 8.04 -7.31
CA THR A 41 -1.33 7.83 -7.47
C THR A 41 -0.57 9.14 -7.24
N ASP A 42 0.75 9.11 -7.28
CA ASP A 42 1.58 10.31 -7.39
C ASP A 42 2.13 10.51 -8.81
N GLU A 43 2.62 11.73 -9.09
CA GLU A 43 3.13 12.09 -10.42
C GLU A 43 4.27 11.20 -10.92
N THR A 44 5.10 10.67 -10.02
CA THR A 44 6.23 9.80 -10.38
C THR A 44 5.73 8.42 -10.78
N VAL A 45 4.89 7.82 -9.95
CA VAL A 45 4.31 6.50 -10.17
C VAL A 45 3.35 6.51 -11.36
N ASN A 46 2.59 7.59 -11.54
CA ASN A 46 1.71 7.75 -12.69
C ASN A 46 2.48 7.68 -14.02
N LYS A 47 3.61 8.37 -14.13
CA LYS A 47 4.46 8.34 -15.33
C LYS A 47 4.99 6.96 -15.64
N LEU A 48 5.23 6.13 -14.63
CA LEU A 48 5.82 4.80 -14.77
C LEU A 48 4.75 3.72 -15.05
N TYR A 49 3.62 3.79 -14.37
CA TYR A 49 2.67 2.67 -14.30
C TYR A 49 1.21 3.06 -14.59
N GLY A 50 0.83 4.34 -14.45
CA GLY A 50 -0.57 4.79 -14.51
C GLY A 50 -1.32 4.29 -15.75
N ALA A 51 -0.81 4.59 -16.93
CA ALA A 51 -1.46 4.20 -18.19
C ALA A 51 -1.56 2.68 -18.40
N ALA A 52 -0.55 1.92 -17.95
CA ALA A 52 -0.57 0.47 -18.05
C ALA A 52 -1.64 -0.14 -17.11
N VAL A 53 -1.73 0.37 -15.88
CA VAL A 53 -2.73 -0.06 -14.89
C VAL A 53 -4.15 0.26 -15.35
N GLU A 54 -4.39 1.47 -15.85
CA GLU A 54 -5.70 1.83 -16.41
C GLU A 54 -6.11 0.91 -17.55
N LYS A 55 -5.21 0.65 -18.49
CA LYS A 55 -5.46 -0.24 -19.63
C LYS A 55 -5.85 -1.65 -19.19
N GLU A 56 -5.14 -2.22 -18.23
CA GLU A 56 -5.42 -3.57 -17.69
C GLU A 56 -6.77 -3.63 -16.98
N LEU A 57 -7.11 -2.60 -16.20
CA LEU A 57 -8.42 -2.50 -15.54
C LEU A 57 -9.57 -2.34 -16.54
N GLN A 58 -9.40 -1.49 -17.56
CA GLN A 58 -10.39 -1.31 -18.64
C GLN A 58 -10.58 -2.59 -19.44
N ALA A 59 -9.51 -3.32 -19.76
CA ALA A 59 -9.58 -4.62 -20.42
C ALA A 59 -10.32 -5.66 -19.58
N ALA A 60 -10.28 -5.52 -18.24
CA ALA A 60 -11.04 -6.37 -17.31
C ALA A 60 -12.49 -5.91 -17.10
N GLY A 61 -12.94 -4.84 -17.76
CA GLY A 61 -14.32 -4.35 -17.77
C GLY A 61 -14.62 -3.27 -16.71
N PHE A 62 -13.62 -2.69 -16.07
CA PHE A 62 -13.81 -1.58 -15.13
C PHE A 62 -13.86 -0.23 -15.87
N GLU A 63 -14.69 0.69 -15.37
CA GLU A 63 -14.69 2.10 -15.77
C GLU A 63 -13.69 2.85 -14.89
N THR A 64 -12.57 3.30 -15.46
CA THR A 64 -11.47 3.88 -14.67
C THR A 64 -11.42 5.39 -14.76
N SER A 65 -11.03 6.01 -13.65
CA SER A 65 -10.58 7.40 -13.58
C SER A 65 -9.29 7.46 -12.77
N LEU A 66 -8.36 8.32 -13.14
CA LEU A 66 -7.06 8.44 -12.48
C LEU A 66 -6.78 9.88 -12.08
N ILE A 67 -6.29 10.06 -10.86
CA ILE A 67 -5.77 11.33 -10.37
C ILE A 67 -4.37 11.13 -9.79
N ALA A 68 -3.44 12.01 -10.18
CA ALA A 68 -2.09 12.03 -9.64
C ALA A 68 -1.91 13.25 -8.73
N VAL A 69 -1.49 13.00 -7.50
CA VAL A 69 -1.09 14.05 -6.56
C VAL A 69 0.41 14.34 -6.68
N ALA A 70 0.89 15.45 -6.15
CA ALA A 70 2.31 15.74 -6.11
C ALA A 70 3.07 14.65 -5.32
N ALA A 71 4.26 14.25 -5.79
CA ALA A 71 5.06 13.26 -5.09
C ALA A 71 5.63 13.84 -3.78
N GLY A 72 5.62 13.02 -2.72
CA GLY A 72 6.24 13.35 -1.43
C GLY A 72 5.27 13.58 -0.29
N GLU A 73 5.81 13.66 0.92
CA GLU A 73 5.09 13.71 2.19
C GLU A 73 4.13 14.91 2.32
N GLN A 74 4.40 16.02 1.64
CA GLN A 74 3.56 17.22 1.64
C GLN A 74 2.15 16.97 1.08
N SER A 75 1.98 15.96 0.22
CA SER A 75 0.68 15.60 -0.34
C SER A 75 -0.22 14.85 0.65
N LYS A 76 0.35 14.36 1.75
CA LYS A 76 -0.40 13.66 2.79
C LYS A 76 -1.07 14.67 3.73
N SER A 77 -2.09 15.37 3.24
CA SER A 77 -2.75 16.49 3.93
C SER A 77 -4.28 16.46 3.79
N LEU A 78 -4.97 17.21 4.67
CA LEU A 78 -6.42 17.40 4.58
C LEU A 78 -6.82 18.17 3.31
N GLU A 79 -5.98 19.10 2.88
CA GLU A 79 -6.19 19.86 1.65
C GLU A 79 -6.18 18.93 0.43
N THR A 80 -5.24 18.01 0.37
CA THR A 80 -5.19 17.01 -0.71
C THR A 80 -6.36 16.02 -0.60
N ALA A 81 -6.73 15.60 0.61
CA ALA A 81 -7.91 14.75 0.80
C ALA A 81 -9.19 15.44 0.28
N GLN A 82 -9.35 16.76 0.49
CA GLN A 82 -10.48 17.51 -0.07
C GLN A 82 -10.50 17.48 -1.60
N LEU A 83 -9.34 17.69 -2.25
CA LEU A 83 -9.25 17.60 -3.71
C LEU A 83 -9.65 16.20 -4.22
N LEU A 84 -9.27 15.16 -3.48
CA LEU A 84 -9.63 13.79 -3.83
C LEU A 84 -11.14 13.53 -3.65
N TYR A 85 -11.78 14.05 -2.60
CA TYR A 85 -13.25 13.95 -2.45
C TYR A 85 -13.99 14.64 -3.59
N ASP A 86 -13.55 15.83 -3.98
CA ASP A 86 -14.15 16.57 -5.10
C ASP A 86 -14.00 15.77 -6.39
N PHE A 87 -12.81 15.24 -6.67
CA PHE A 87 -12.56 14.36 -7.81
C PHE A 87 -13.48 13.12 -7.81
N LEU A 88 -13.59 12.41 -6.70
CA LEU A 88 -14.45 11.21 -6.60
C LEU A 88 -15.93 11.57 -6.86
N ALA A 89 -16.38 12.72 -6.37
CA ALA A 89 -17.74 13.21 -6.60
C ALA A 89 -17.98 13.60 -8.07
N GLU A 90 -17.03 14.28 -8.71
CA GLU A 90 -17.08 14.62 -10.14
C GLU A 90 -17.10 13.38 -11.03
N GLN A 91 -16.35 12.34 -10.66
CA GLN A 91 -16.38 11.04 -11.33
C GLN A 91 -17.62 10.18 -10.96
N GLN A 92 -18.52 10.73 -10.15
CA GLN A 92 -19.78 10.09 -9.75
C GLN A 92 -19.59 8.72 -9.07
N LEU A 93 -18.52 8.55 -8.29
CA LEU A 93 -18.32 7.33 -7.52
C LEU A 93 -19.39 7.20 -6.43
N THR A 94 -19.88 5.98 -6.25
CA THR A 94 -20.89 5.58 -5.28
C THR A 94 -20.31 4.62 -4.25
N ARG A 95 -21.10 4.18 -3.29
CA ARG A 95 -20.68 3.22 -2.27
C ARG A 95 -20.30 1.83 -2.81
N SER A 96 -20.79 1.46 -3.97
CA SER A 96 -20.49 0.20 -4.63
C SER A 96 -19.28 0.26 -5.54
N ASP A 97 -18.67 1.43 -5.69
CA ASP A 97 -17.49 1.65 -6.48
C ASP A 97 -16.21 1.51 -5.61
N GLY A 98 -15.05 1.49 -6.24
CA GLY A 98 -13.81 1.22 -5.53
C GLY A 98 -12.69 2.23 -5.81
N LEU A 99 -11.72 2.24 -4.91
CA LEU A 99 -10.53 3.06 -4.98
C LEU A 99 -9.29 2.17 -4.96
N ILE A 100 -8.33 2.44 -5.85
CA ILE A 100 -7.02 1.79 -5.86
C ILE A 100 -5.95 2.81 -5.51
N ALA A 101 -5.20 2.55 -4.45
CA ALA A 101 -4.00 3.29 -4.10
C ALA A 101 -2.80 2.68 -4.84
N LEU A 102 -2.30 3.37 -5.87
CA LEU A 102 -1.14 2.94 -6.65
C LEU A 102 0.06 3.84 -6.30
N GLY A 103 0.93 3.40 -5.39
CA GLY A 103 2.05 4.24 -4.97
C GLY A 103 2.77 3.78 -3.71
N GLY A 104 3.61 4.64 -3.16
CA GLY A 104 4.27 4.40 -1.87
C GLY A 104 3.35 4.63 -0.67
N GLY A 105 3.91 4.59 0.54
CA GLY A 105 3.15 4.74 1.79
C GLY A 105 2.35 6.04 1.89
N VAL A 106 2.86 7.15 1.35
CA VAL A 106 2.13 8.43 1.30
C VAL A 106 0.81 8.28 0.54
N VAL A 107 0.85 7.66 -0.64
CA VAL A 107 -0.34 7.41 -1.46
C VAL A 107 -1.27 6.41 -0.77
N GLY A 108 -0.72 5.33 -0.22
CA GLY A 108 -1.49 4.31 0.50
C GLY A 108 -2.27 4.89 1.68
N ASP A 109 -1.60 5.67 2.53
CA ASP A 109 -2.21 6.31 3.70
C ASP A 109 -3.28 7.35 3.32
N LEU A 110 -2.96 8.22 2.36
CA LEU A 110 -3.88 9.26 1.89
C LEU A 110 -5.12 8.65 1.23
N ALA A 111 -4.91 7.72 0.31
CA ALA A 111 -6.00 7.08 -0.42
C ALA A 111 -6.87 6.19 0.49
N GLY A 112 -6.25 5.48 1.43
CA GLY A 112 -6.98 4.70 2.42
C GLY A 112 -7.81 5.58 3.37
N PHE A 113 -7.27 6.71 3.82
CA PHE A 113 -8.02 7.70 4.58
C PHE A 113 -9.22 8.24 3.79
N VAL A 114 -9.01 8.61 2.52
CA VAL A 114 -10.09 9.07 1.64
C VAL A 114 -11.14 7.98 1.43
N ALA A 115 -10.73 6.73 1.15
CA ALA A 115 -11.66 5.62 0.96
C ALA A 115 -12.51 5.35 2.20
N SER A 116 -11.90 5.42 3.40
CA SER A 116 -12.60 5.17 4.67
C SER A 116 -13.62 6.24 5.06
N THR A 117 -13.46 7.45 4.55
CA THR A 117 -14.28 8.61 4.90
C THR A 117 -15.26 9.02 3.81
N TYR A 118 -14.91 8.85 2.54
CA TYR A 118 -15.81 9.13 1.42
C TYR A 118 -17.05 8.24 1.51
N MET A 119 -18.24 8.85 1.51
CA MET A 119 -19.53 8.15 1.68
C MET A 119 -19.62 7.24 2.92
N ARG A 120 -18.82 7.46 3.95
CA ARG A 120 -18.63 6.63 5.17
C ARG A 120 -17.97 5.28 4.91
N GLY A 121 -17.18 5.20 3.86
CA GLY A 121 -16.42 4.02 3.44
C GLY A 121 -16.85 3.50 2.08
N ILE A 122 -15.87 3.32 1.20
CA ILE A 122 -15.99 2.63 -0.10
C ILE A 122 -14.94 1.53 -0.19
N HIS A 123 -15.08 0.66 -1.16
CA HIS A 123 -14.10 -0.39 -1.45
C HIS A 123 -12.70 0.18 -1.70
N PHE A 124 -11.68 -0.53 -1.23
CA PHE A 124 -10.30 -0.04 -1.25
C PHE A 124 -9.30 -1.16 -1.50
N LEU A 125 -8.38 -0.94 -2.43
CA LEU A 125 -7.25 -1.84 -2.72
C LEU A 125 -5.93 -1.08 -2.64
N GLN A 126 -4.86 -1.76 -2.20
CA GLN A 126 -3.51 -1.21 -2.17
C GLN A 126 -2.61 -1.89 -3.20
N VAL A 127 -1.84 -1.09 -3.93
CA VAL A 127 -0.79 -1.53 -4.86
C VAL A 127 0.50 -0.76 -4.51
N PRO A 128 1.23 -1.21 -3.47
CA PRO A 128 2.42 -0.53 -2.98
C PRO A 128 3.58 -0.64 -3.98
N THR A 129 4.24 0.49 -4.28
CA THR A 129 5.33 0.56 -5.25
C THR A 129 6.69 0.91 -4.64
N THR A 130 6.77 1.16 -3.33
CA THR A 130 8.04 1.35 -2.61
C THR A 130 8.32 0.17 -1.69
N LEU A 131 9.59 -0.12 -1.44
CA LEU A 131 9.98 -1.24 -0.57
C LEU A 131 9.37 -1.11 0.83
N LEU A 132 9.42 0.09 1.42
CA LEU A 132 8.81 0.36 2.73
C LEU A 132 7.30 0.06 2.74
N ALA A 133 6.59 0.45 1.68
CA ALA A 133 5.16 0.17 1.59
C ALA A 133 4.88 -1.32 1.38
N GLN A 134 5.71 -2.03 0.64
CA GLN A 134 5.56 -3.46 0.37
C GLN A 134 5.78 -4.33 1.61
N VAL A 135 6.68 -3.92 2.52
CA VAL A 135 7.03 -4.72 3.70
C VAL A 135 6.31 -4.30 4.98
N ASP A 136 5.71 -3.09 5.00
CA ASP A 136 5.14 -2.53 6.23
C ASP A 136 3.84 -1.77 6.00
N SER A 137 3.86 -0.57 5.39
CA SER A 137 2.75 0.39 5.52
C SER A 137 1.46 0.00 4.78
N SER A 138 1.50 -0.92 3.81
CA SER A 138 0.29 -1.45 3.14
C SER A 138 -0.48 -2.49 3.96
N ILE A 139 0.01 -2.87 5.13
CA ILE A 139 -0.55 -3.94 5.96
C ILE A 139 -0.95 -3.39 7.33
N GLY A 140 -2.16 -3.73 7.79
CA GLY A 140 -2.66 -3.34 9.12
C GLY A 140 -3.57 -2.13 9.13
N GLY A 141 -3.95 -1.60 7.98
CA GLY A 141 -5.04 -0.64 7.83
C GLY A 141 -4.82 0.75 8.47
N LYS A 142 -3.63 1.07 8.97
CA LYS A 142 -3.33 2.42 9.44
C LYS A 142 -3.33 3.38 8.25
N THR A 143 -4.26 4.32 8.22
CA THR A 143 -4.36 5.36 7.20
C THR A 143 -4.46 6.72 7.87
N ALA A 144 -3.73 7.70 7.36
CA ALA A 144 -3.69 8.99 8.00
C ALA A 144 -3.29 10.11 7.06
N VAL A 145 -3.55 11.34 7.51
CA VAL A 145 -3.03 12.57 6.92
C VAL A 145 -2.31 13.41 7.97
N ASN A 146 -1.41 14.24 7.52
CA ASN A 146 -0.64 15.13 8.36
C ASN A 146 -1.42 16.41 8.65
N THR A 147 -1.13 17.01 9.80
CA THR A 147 -1.59 18.33 10.17
C THR A 147 -0.38 19.27 10.33
N LYS A 148 -0.63 20.57 10.49
CA LYS A 148 0.43 21.54 10.79
C LYS A 148 1.15 21.25 12.11
N LYS A 149 0.54 20.48 13.01
CA LYS A 149 1.09 20.22 14.36
C LYS A 149 1.83 18.88 14.46
N ALA A 150 1.38 17.86 13.72
CA ALA A 150 1.97 16.53 13.81
C ALA A 150 1.70 15.72 12.55
N LYS A 151 2.58 14.75 12.28
CA LYS A 151 2.38 13.70 11.28
C LYS A 151 1.36 12.69 11.78
N ASN A 152 0.60 12.11 10.85
CA ASN A 152 -0.34 11.00 11.09
C ASN A 152 -1.37 11.24 12.22
N LEU A 153 -1.66 12.51 12.54
CA LEU A 153 -2.54 12.84 13.67
C LEU A 153 -4.00 12.56 13.39
N VAL A 154 -4.42 12.72 12.15
CA VAL A 154 -5.81 12.50 11.72
C VAL A 154 -5.84 11.29 10.81
N GLY A 155 -6.54 10.25 11.20
CA GLY A 155 -6.55 9.01 10.45
C GLY A 155 -7.66 8.05 10.86
N THR A 156 -7.66 6.91 10.20
CA THR A 156 -8.60 5.82 10.44
C THR A 156 -7.89 4.49 10.36
N PHE A 157 -8.47 3.46 10.97
CA PHE A 157 -8.12 2.08 10.66
C PHE A 157 -9.03 1.62 9.50
N ALA A 158 -8.46 1.49 8.31
CA ALA A 158 -9.15 1.09 7.09
C ALA A 158 -8.44 -0.11 6.45
N GLN A 159 -8.98 -1.31 6.69
CA GLN A 159 -8.42 -2.51 6.08
C GLN A 159 -8.80 -2.55 4.59
N PRO A 160 -7.83 -2.84 3.68
CA PRO A 160 -8.13 -2.97 2.25
C PRO A 160 -8.86 -4.28 1.95
N ASP A 161 -9.56 -4.36 0.83
CA ASP A 161 -10.13 -5.61 0.31
C ASP A 161 -9.03 -6.55 -0.22
N GLY A 162 -7.84 -6.02 -0.47
CA GLY A 162 -6.66 -6.77 -0.89
C GLY A 162 -5.44 -5.88 -1.13
N VAL A 163 -4.27 -6.51 -1.14
CA VAL A 163 -2.98 -5.84 -1.43
C VAL A 163 -2.26 -6.60 -2.54
N LEU A 164 -1.88 -5.91 -3.62
CA LEU A 164 -1.09 -6.47 -4.71
C LEU A 164 0.34 -5.94 -4.65
N ILE A 165 1.29 -6.81 -4.38
CA ILE A 165 2.70 -6.48 -4.26
C ILE A 165 3.45 -7.06 -5.46
N ASP A 166 3.99 -6.17 -6.30
CA ASP A 166 4.86 -6.55 -7.41
C ASP A 166 6.31 -6.07 -7.15
N PRO A 167 7.23 -6.99 -6.81
CA PRO A 167 8.63 -6.64 -6.59
C PRO A 167 9.32 -5.97 -7.78
N ASN A 168 8.81 -6.11 -9.02
CA ASN A 168 9.36 -5.43 -10.18
C ASN A 168 9.32 -3.89 -10.08
N THR A 169 8.39 -3.33 -9.29
CA THR A 169 8.32 -1.89 -9.09
C THR A 169 9.57 -1.33 -8.41
N LEU A 170 10.31 -2.16 -7.67
CA LEU A 170 11.57 -1.77 -7.02
C LEU A 170 12.70 -1.48 -8.01
N LYS A 171 12.62 -1.99 -9.25
CA LYS A 171 13.64 -1.76 -10.28
C LYS A 171 13.71 -0.29 -10.73
N THR A 172 12.63 0.45 -10.55
CA THR A 172 12.55 1.87 -10.89
C THR A 172 12.64 2.78 -9.66
N LEU A 173 12.77 2.19 -8.47
CA LEU A 173 12.81 2.92 -7.22
C LEU A 173 14.19 3.55 -7.01
N GLU A 174 14.20 4.81 -6.56
CA GLU A 174 15.44 5.50 -6.22
C GLU A 174 16.19 4.78 -5.08
N PRO A 175 17.54 4.68 -5.12
CA PRO A 175 18.33 3.99 -4.09
C PRO A 175 18.04 4.47 -2.66
N ARG A 176 17.78 5.76 -2.46
CA ARG A 176 17.39 6.29 -1.16
C ARG A 176 16.12 5.65 -0.62
N ARG A 177 15.11 5.46 -1.49
CA ARG A 177 13.83 4.84 -1.11
C ARG A 177 13.96 3.33 -0.85
N VAL A 178 14.90 2.68 -1.54
CA VAL A 178 15.27 1.28 -1.23
C VAL A 178 15.82 1.21 0.20
N ARG A 179 16.75 2.09 0.57
CA ARG A 179 17.36 2.11 1.93
C ARG A 179 16.34 2.37 3.03
N GLU A 180 15.35 3.22 2.79
CA GLU A 180 14.25 3.46 3.74
C GLU A 180 13.50 2.15 4.05
N GLY A 181 13.23 1.31 3.04
CA GLY A 181 12.62 -0.01 3.23
C GLY A 181 13.57 -1.02 3.90
N ILE A 182 14.86 -0.98 3.58
CA ILE A 182 15.86 -1.87 4.19
C ILE A 182 15.90 -1.70 5.71
N ALA A 183 15.80 -0.48 6.22
CA ALA A 183 15.78 -0.23 7.66
C ALA A 183 14.63 -0.98 8.36
N GLU A 184 13.45 -1.01 7.75
CA GLU A 184 12.29 -1.72 8.28
C GLU A 184 12.46 -3.25 8.19
N ILE A 185 13.04 -3.75 7.09
CA ILE A 185 13.35 -5.18 6.93
C ILE A 185 14.34 -5.64 8.00
N VAL A 186 15.41 -4.86 8.25
CA VAL A 186 16.40 -5.15 9.28
C VAL A 186 15.76 -5.17 10.67
N LYS A 187 14.90 -4.19 10.98
CA LYS A 187 14.13 -4.16 12.23
C LYS A 187 13.28 -5.43 12.40
N SER A 188 12.52 -5.79 11.40
CA SER A 188 11.65 -6.97 11.42
C SER A 188 12.44 -8.26 11.62
N ALA A 189 13.56 -8.44 10.90
CA ALA A 189 14.42 -9.59 11.02
C ALA A 189 15.04 -9.69 12.44
N ALA A 190 15.55 -8.56 12.97
CA ALA A 190 16.21 -8.53 14.28
C ALA A 190 15.25 -8.87 15.44
N ILE A 191 13.96 -8.54 15.29
CA ILE A 191 12.96 -8.77 16.35
C ILE A 191 12.33 -10.15 16.24
N ALA A 192 12.04 -10.65 15.03
CA ALA A 192 11.09 -11.74 14.86
C ALA A 192 11.58 -12.93 14.01
N ASP A 193 12.66 -12.79 13.21
CA ASP A 193 13.05 -13.85 12.26
C ASP A 193 14.57 -13.96 12.08
N VAL A 194 15.16 -14.94 12.77
CA VAL A 194 16.60 -15.21 12.71
C VAL A 194 17.04 -15.72 11.33
N GLU A 195 16.18 -16.42 10.60
CA GLU A 195 16.50 -16.92 9.25
C GLU A 195 16.56 -15.77 8.27
N LEU A 196 15.60 -14.84 8.34
CA LEU A 196 15.64 -13.59 7.59
C LEU A 196 16.88 -12.78 7.94
N TRP A 197 17.27 -12.68 9.22
CA TRP A 197 18.50 -12.03 9.65
C TRP A 197 19.74 -12.63 9.00
N HIS A 198 19.88 -13.96 9.01
CA HIS A 198 20.99 -14.64 8.35
C HIS A 198 20.97 -14.43 6.82
N ARG A 199 19.78 -14.44 6.23
CA ARG A 199 19.60 -14.16 4.81
C ARG A 199 20.10 -12.76 4.45
N LEU A 200 19.69 -11.74 5.19
CA LEU A 200 20.12 -10.35 4.98
C LEU A 200 21.63 -10.20 5.15
N SER A 201 22.22 -10.88 6.15
CA SER A 201 23.67 -10.85 6.40
C SER A 201 24.50 -11.50 5.29
N SER A 202 23.89 -12.31 4.43
CA SER A 202 24.54 -12.95 3.28
C SER A 202 24.47 -12.12 2.00
N LEU A 203 23.73 -11.02 1.96
CA LEU A 203 23.62 -10.14 0.80
C LEU A 203 24.84 -9.22 0.71
N GLU A 204 25.35 -9.00 -0.48
CA GLU A 204 26.53 -8.16 -0.71
C GLU A 204 26.17 -6.67 -0.83
N ASN A 205 25.01 -6.38 -1.38
CA ASN A 205 24.57 -5.01 -1.68
C ASN A 205 23.06 -4.88 -1.89
N GLU A 206 22.59 -3.64 -2.14
CA GLU A 206 21.19 -3.33 -2.36
C GLU A 206 20.58 -4.02 -3.60
N GLN A 207 21.37 -4.25 -4.66
CA GLN A 207 20.91 -4.93 -5.87
C GLN A 207 20.64 -6.40 -5.61
N ASP A 208 21.43 -7.04 -4.76
CA ASP A 208 21.20 -8.40 -4.29
C ASP A 208 19.87 -8.51 -3.54
N LEU A 209 19.57 -7.51 -2.70
CA LEU A 209 18.28 -7.47 -2.00
C LEU A 209 17.13 -7.39 -3.00
N VAL A 210 17.22 -6.50 -3.99
CA VAL A 210 16.19 -6.35 -5.02
C VAL A 210 16.04 -7.63 -5.86
N ALA A 211 17.14 -8.34 -6.13
CA ALA A 211 17.11 -9.62 -6.84
C ALA A 211 16.37 -10.73 -6.08
N HIS A 212 16.35 -10.65 -4.74
CA HIS A 212 15.66 -11.60 -3.84
C HIS A 212 14.42 -10.99 -3.18
N ALA A 213 13.90 -9.88 -3.74
CA ALA A 213 12.86 -9.08 -3.10
C ALA A 213 11.58 -9.86 -2.80
N GLU A 214 11.11 -10.74 -3.68
CA GLU A 214 9.88 -11.51 -3.46
C GLU A 214 9.96 -12.38 -2.21
N GLU A 215 11.10 -13.06 -1.99
CA GLU A 215 11.36 -13.88 -0.80
C GLU A 215 11.39 -13.02 0.47
N ILE A 216 12.16 -11.93 0.44
CA ILE A 216 12.37 -11.03 1.58
C ILE A 216 11.06 -10.32 1.96
N ILE A 217 10.35 -9.76 0.98
CA ILE A 217 9.04 -9.13 1.19
C ILE A 217 8.06 -10.13 1.80
N THR A 218 8.03 -11.35 1.28
CA THR A 218 7.18 -12.41 1.81
C THR A 218 7.46 -12.71 3.29
N ALA A 219 8.72 -12.78 3.69
CA ALA A 219 9.10 -13.00 5.10
C ALA A 219 8.64 -11.82 5.98
N CYS A 220 8.90 -10.58 5.54
CA CYS A 220 8.44 -9.39 6.27
C CYS A 220 6.91 -9.31 6.38
N CYS A 221 6.19 -9.62 5.30
CA CYS A 221 4.73 -9.62 5.31
C CYS A 221 4.14 -10.66 6.26
N LYS A 222 4.78 -11.83 6.42
CA LYS A 222 4.38 -12.83 7.43
C LYS A 222 4.52 -12.28 8.84
N ILE A 223 5.68 -11.69 9.17
CA ILE A 223 5.93 -11.08 10.47
C ILE A 223 4.88 -9.99 10.74
N LYS A 224 4.67 -9.10 9.76
CA LYS A 224 3.71 -7.99 9.89
C LYS A 224 2.28 -8.48 10.06
N ARG A 225 1.87 -9.50 9.30
CA ARG A 225 0.55 -10.15 9.45
C ARG A 225 0.37 -10.66 10.87
N ASP A 226 1.32 -11.42 11.40
CA ASP A 226 1.22 -12.05 12.71
C ASP A 226 1.04 -10.98 13.81
N VAL A 227 1.77 -9.87 13.73
CA VAL A 227 1.60 -8.71 14.65
C VAL A 227 0.22 -8.07 14.51
N VAL A 228 -0.28 -7.90 13.27
CA VAL A 228 -1.58 -7.26 13.03
C VAL A 228 -2.74 -8.16 13.47
N GLU A 229 -2.62 -9.47 13.30
CA GLU A 229 -3.63 -10.45 13.75
C GLU A 229 -3.69 -10.56 15.27
N GLU A 230 -2.55 -10.35 15.97
CA GLU A 230 -2.48 -10.36 17.44
C GLU A 230 -3.03 -9.06 18.05
N ASP A 231 -2.70 -7.89 17.46
CA ASP A 231 -3.18 -6.58 17.90
C ASP A 231 -3.53 -5.70 16.69
N GLU A 232 -4.78 -5.79 16.21
CA GLU A 232 -5.28 -5.03 15.05
C GLU A 232 -5.10 -3.52 15.22
N LEU A 233 -5.35 -3.00 16.41
CA LEU A 233 -5.25 -1.58 16.70
C LEU A 233 -3.83 -1.15 17.08
N ARG A 234 -2.93 -2.13 17.27
CA ARG A 234 -1.51 -1.93 17.60
C ARG A 234 -1.32 -0.99 18.78
N SER A 235 -2.10 -1.22 19.83
CA SER A 235 -2.13 -0.41 21.03
C SER A 235 -0.78 -0.35 21.77
N GLU A 236 0.06 -1.39 21.64
CA GLU A 236 1.38 -1.45 22.26
C GLU A 236 2.50 -0.76 21.45
N GLU A 237 2.32 -0.58 20.13
CA GLU A 237 3.33 0.07 19.27
C GLU A 237 3.41 1.59 19.51
N HIS A 238 2.35 2.21 20.01
CA HIS A 238 2.33 3.63 20.36
C HIS A 238 3.33 4.02 21.46
N THR A 239 3.79 3.08 22.27
CA THR A 239 4.80 3.35 23.29
C THR A 239 6.21 3.52 22.74
N SER A 240 6.54 2.94 21.59
CA SER A 240 7.87 3.05 20.98
C SER A 240 8.02 4.30 20.08
N GLU A 241 6.95 4.76 19.44
CA GLU A 241 6.96 5.96 18.58
C GLU A 241 7.03 7.27 19.39
N LEU A 242 6.57 7.27 20.65
CA LEU A 242 6.64 8.43 21.54
C LEU A 242 8.02 8.61 22.21
N GLN A 243 8.94 7.67 22.04
CA GLN A 243 10.31 7.72 22.63
C GLN A 243 11.39 8.11 21.61
N SER A 244 11.06 8.36 20.37
CA SER A 244 11.93 8.88 19.30
C SER A 244 11.54 10.30 18.92
#